data_8210fa12ffdd1fb8e042118d8a9cca6b
#
_entry.id   8210fa12ffdd1fb8e042118d8a9cca6b
#
_cell.length_a   1.000
_cell.length_b   1.000
_cell.length_c   1.000
_cell.angle_alpha   90.00
_cell.angle_beta   90.00
_cell.angle_gamma   90.00
#
_symmetry.space_group_name_H-M   'P 1'
#
loop_
_entity.id
_entity.type
_entity.pdbx_description
1 polymer ?
#
loop_
_entity_poly.entity_id
_entity_poly.type
_entity_poly.pdbx_seq_one_letter_code
_entity_poly.pdbx_strand_id
1 'polypeptide(L)'
;MKTITIRQEYLEMIREDKKSLEIRVGYPNILLIGGGDHILFMSGPDRHTIIVRDVRRYNTFDEMIEHEDFKRIIPGLSKEEVLKTLKQIYPPEKESLGVIVIEVQPVES
;
A
#
# COMPACT_ATOMS: atom_id res chain seq x y z
N MET A 1 1.71 14.55 10.72
CA MET A 1 1.13 13.75 9.61
C MET A 1 2.22 12.93 8.96
N LYS A 2 1.95 11.66 8.72
CA LYS A 2 2.90 10.77 8.04
C LYS A 2 2.81 10.96 6.54
N THR A 3 3.94 10.85 5.85
CA THR A 3 4.03 11.10 4.41
C THR A 3 4.65 9.89 3.71
N ILE A 4 4.06 9.50 2.58
CA ILE A 4 4.56 8.41 1.75
C ILE A 4 4.63 8.88 0.29
N THR A 5 5.78 8.68 -0.34
CA THR A 5 5.92 8.92 -1.77
C THR A 5 5.38 7.71 -2.53
N ILE A 6 4.58 7.95 -3.54
CA ILE A 6 3.91 6.91 -4.32
C ILE A 6 3.98 7.27 -5.82
N ARG A 7 3.87 6.27 -6.68
CA ARG A 7 3.81 6.51 -8.12
C ARG A 7 2.51 7.23 -8.48
N GLN A 8 2.59 8.12 -9.48
CA GLN A 8 1.46 8.91 -9.93
C GLN A 8 0.25 8.05 -10.30
N GLU A 9 0.46 6.96 -11.01
CA GLU A 9 -0.63 6.07 -11.43
C GLU A 9 -1.38 5.47 -10.23
N TYR A 10 -0.66 5.12 -9.17
CA TYR A 10 -1.29 4.57 -7.96
C TYR A 10 -2.00 5.65 -7.16
N LEU A 11 -1.44 6.85 -7.13
CA LEU A 11 -2.08 7.99 -6.48
C LEU A 11 -3.44 8.28 -7.12
N GLU A 12 -3.51 8.26 -8.45
CA GLU A 12 -4.76 8.46 -9.19
C GLU A 12 -5.77 7.34 -8.86
N MET A 13 -5.32 6.10 -8.78
CA MET A 13 -6.19 4.97 -8.43
C MET A 13 -6.75 5.10 -7.01
N ILE A 14 -5.95 5.61 -6.07
CA ILE A 14 -6.41 5.87 -4.70
C ILE A 14 -7.42 7.01 -4.71
N ARG A 15 -7.12 8.09 -5.42
CA ARG A 15 -8.00 9.25 -5.53
C ARG A 15 -9.36 8.89 -6.13
N GLU A 16 -9.36 7.97 -7.11
CA GLU A 16 -10.57 7.49 -7.77
C GLU A 16 -11.28 6.37 -7.00
N ASP A 17 -10.77 6.03 -5.82
CA ASP A 17 -11.32 4.99 -4.94
C ASP A 17 -11.29 3.59 -5.58
N LYS A 18 -10.35 3.34 -6.47
CA LYS A 18 -10.14 2.03 -7.11
C LYS A 18 -9.11 1.19 -6.39
N LYS A 19 -8.09 1.86 -5.81
CA LYS A 19 -7.05 1.22 -5.02
C LYS A 19 -7.23 1.63 -3.57
N SER A 20 -7.32 0.65 -2.65
CA SER A 20 -7.48 0.92 -1.22
C SER A 20 -6.51 0.14 -0.35
N LEU A 21 -5.65 -0.68 -0.95
CA LEU A 21 -4.60 -1.41 -0.23
C LEU A 21 -3.25 -1.02 -0.79
N GLU A 22 -2.43 -0.40 0.07
CA GLU A 22 -1.05 -0.06 -0.28
C GLU A 22 -0.12 -1.06 0.40
N ILE A 23 0.76 -1.67 -0.39
CA ILE A 23 1.67 -2.71 0.10
C ILE A 23 3.07 -2.13 0.23
N ARG A 24 3.63 -2.26 1.43
CA ARG A 24 4.99 -1.80 1.73
C ARG A 24 5.72 -2.88 2.51
N VAL A 25 7.05 -2.80 2.55
CA VAL A 25 7.84 -3.66 3.45
C VAL A 25 8.10 -2.90 4.74
N GLY A 26 8.46 -3.62 5.81
CA GLY A 26 8.52 -3.10 7.16
C GLY A 26 9.71 -2.20 7.47
N TYR A 27 9.94 -1.15 6.67
CA TYR A 27 10.87 -0.09 7.05
C TYR A 27 10.39 0.57 8.34
N PRO A 28 11.31 1.13 9.16
CA PRO A 28 10.93 1.74 10.44
C PRO A 28 9.80 2.76 10.36
N ASN A 29 9.79 3.61 9.33
CA ASN A 29 8.74 4.61 9.16
C ASN A 29 7.38 3.97 8.81
N ILE A 30 7.40 2.83 8.12
CA ILE A 30 6.18 2.11 7.76
C ILE A 30 5.60 1.40 8.99
N LEU A 31 6.47 0.83 9.83
CA LEU A 31 6.03 0.13 11.04
C LEU A 31 5.37 1.05 12.07
N LEU A 32 5.55 2.37 11.95
CA LEU A 32 4.93 3.36 12.83
C LEU A 32 3.50 3.72 12.43
N ILE A 33 3.03 3.23 11.28
CA ILE A 33 1.69 3.54 10.77
C ILE A 33 0.66 2.64 11.45
N GLY A 34 -0.43 3.22 11.89
CA GLY A 34 -1.53 2.49 12.53
C GLY A 34 -2.89 3.02 12.14
N GLY A 35 -3.93 2.28 12.49
CA GLY A 35 -5.32 2.68 12.21
C GLY A 35 -5.64 4.03 12.81
N GLY A 36 -6.33 4.86 12.04
CA GLY A 36 -6.68 6.23 12.42
C GLY A 36 -5.67 7.27 11.99
N ASP A 37 -4.46 6.87 11.57
CA ASP A 37 -3.45 7.82 11.11
C ASP A 37 -3.88 8.47 9.79
N HIS A 38 -3.52 9.76 9.66
CA HIS A 38 -3.63 10.45 8.38
C HIS A 38 -2.31 10.30 7.64
N ILE A 39 -2.38 9.93 6.36
CA ILE A 39 -1.20 9.82 5.50
C ILE A 39 -1.35 10.77 4.34
N LEU A 40 -0.28 11.54 4.08
CA LEU A 40 -0.16 12.35 2.88
C LEU A 40 0.59 11.55 1.84
N PHE A 41 -0.11 11.12 0.79
CA PHE A 41 0.54 10.51 -0.37
C PHE A 41 1.04 11.62 -1.29
N MET A 42 2.27 11.48 -1.76
CA MET A 42 2.94 12.49 -2.60
C MET A 42 3.47 11.85 -3.87
N SER A 43 3.25 12.52 -4.99
CA SER A 43 3.83 12.16 -6.27
C SER A 43 4.21 13.46 -6.99
N GLY A 44 5.51 13.84 -6.96
CA GLY A 44 5.93 15.14 -7.43
C GLY A 44 5.18 16.24 -6.71
N PRO A 45 4.55 17.19 -7.43
CA PRO A 45 3.77 18.26 -6.80
C PRO A 45 2.37 17.82 -6.34
N ASP A 46 1.93 16.63 -6.73
CA ASP A 46 0.59 16.14 -6.42
C ASP A 46 0.52 15.58 -5.00
N ARG A 47 -0.60 15.84 -4.32
CA ARG A 47 -0.82 15.49 -2.91
C ARG A 47 -2.21 14.93 -2.74
N HIS A 48 -2.33 13.89 -1.89
CA HIS A 48 -3.64 13.36 -1.53
C HIS A 48 -3.58 12.79 -0.11
N THR A 49 -4.47 13.28 0.76
CA THR A 49 -4.54 12.82 2.15
C THR A 49 -5.61 11.75 2.30
N ILE A 50 -5.26 10.67 3.01
CA ILE A 50 -6.18 9.58 3.34
C ILE A 50 -6.11 9.28 4.84
N ILE A 51 -7.09 8.50 5.33
CA ILE A 51 -7.05 7.94 6.67
C ILE A 51 -6.74 6.46 6.56
N VAL A 52 -5.88 5.96 7.44
CA VAL A 52 -5.61 4.53 7.56
C VAL A 52 -6.77 3.88 8.30
N ARG A 53 -7.40 2.92 7.65
CA ARG A 53 -8.48 2.15 8.24
C ARG A 53 -7.94 1.00 9.08
N ASP A 54 -6.92 0.31 8.57
CA ASP A 54 -6.33 -0.85 9.23
C ASP A 54 -4.93 -1.12 8.67
N VAL A 55 -4.11 -1.79 9.45
CA VAL A 55 -2.78 -2.23 9.03
C VAL A 55 -2.65 -3.70 9.36
N ARG A 56 -2.25 -4.51 8.39
CA ARG A 56 -2.04 -5.95 8.55
C ARG A 56 -0.63 -6.32 8.15
N ARG A 57 -0.09 -7.34 8.78
CA ARG A 57 1.29 -7.77 8.54
C ARG A 57 1.33 -9.25 8.14
N TYR A 58 2.17 -9.54 7.15
CA TYR A 58 2.44 -10.90 6.68
C TYR A 58 3.94 -11.12 6.58
N ASN A 59 4.36 -12.38 6.48
CA ASN A 59 5.77 -12.70 6.37
C ASN A 59 6.29 -12.60 4.93
N THR A 60 5.44 -12.89 3.95
CA THR A 60 5.80 -12.90 2.53
C THR A 60 4.68 -12.31 1.67
N PHE A 61 5.04 -11.92 0.44
CA PHE A 61 4.03 -11.49 -0.53
C PHE A 61 3.10 -12.64 -0.94
N ASP A 62 3.64 -13.86 -1.01
CA ASP A 62 2.84 -15.04 -1.34
C ASP A 62 1.77 -15.30 -0.28
N GLU A 63 2.11 -15.16 0.99
CA GLU A 63 1.13 -15.29 2.08
C GLU A 63 0.11 -14.14 2.03
N MET A 64 0.59 -12.93 1.86
CA MET A 64 -0.26 -11.75 1.84
C MET A 64 -1.33 -11.85 0.76
N ILE A 65 -0.95 -12.23 -0.47
CA ILE A 65 -1.88 -12.23 -1.60
C ILE A 65 -2.96 -13.31 -1.48
N GLU A 66 -2.75 -14.33 -0.64
CA GLU A 66 -3.77 -15.34 -0.37
C GLU A 66 -4.86 -14.84 0.59
N HIS A 67 -4.58 -13.80 1.36
CA HIS A 67 -5.49 -13.27 2.38
C HIS A 67 -6.08 -11.90 2.03
N GLU A 68 -5.52 -11.20 1.05
CA GLU A 68 -5.96 -9.86 0.68
C GLU A 68 -6.61 -9.85 -0.70
N ASP A 69 -7.46 -8.87 -0.94
CA ASP A 69 -8.09 -8.71 -2.26
C ASP A 69 -7.10 -8.03 -3.22
N PHE A 70 -6.50 -8.81 -4.11
CA PHE A 70 -5.51 -8.30 -5.05
C PHE A 70 -6.06 -7.20 -5.97
N LYS A 71 -7.37 -7.20 -6.21
CA LYS A 71 -8.02 -6.17 -7.05
C LYS A 71 -7.96 -4.79 -6.42
N ARG A 72 -7.83 -4.73 -5.10
CA ARG A 72 -7.70 -3.48 -4.36
C ARG A 72 -6.25 -3.03 -4.22
N ILE A 73 -5.29 -3.87 -4.59
CA ILE A 73 -3.85 -3.56 -4.53
C ILE A 73 -3.42 -2.85 -5.81
N ILE A 74 -3.56 -3.51 -6.96
CA ILE A 74 -3.34 -2.89 -8.27
C ILE A 74 -4.53 -3.25 -9.15
N PRO A 75 -5.51 -2.35 -9.24
CA PRO A 75 -6.69 -2.58 -10.08
C PRO A 75 -6.30 -2.87 -11.53
N GLY A 76 -6.98 -3.84 -12.13
CA GLY A 76 -6.76 -4.20 -13.52
C GLY A 76 -5.74 -5.30 -13.77
N LEU A 77 -4.94 -5.67 -12.75
CA LEU A 77 -3.98 -6.76 -12.88
C LEU A 77 -4.53 -8.05 -12.27
N SER A 78 -4.06 -9.19 -12.80
CA SER A 78 -4.35 -10.49 -12.21
C SER A 78 -3.57 -10.65 -10.90
N LYS A 79 -3.94 -11.65 -10.11
CA LYS A 79 -3.25 -12.01 -8.88
C LYS A 79 -1.75 -12.25 -9.12
N GLU A 80 -1.42 -13.00 -10.16
CA GLU A 80 -0.04 -13.33 -10.53
C GLU A 80 0.74 -12.09 -10.95
N GLU A 81 0.08 -11.18 -11.67
CA GLU A 81 0.71 -9.94 -12.12
C GLU A 81 0.99 -8.99 -10.94
N VAL A 82 0.06 -8.91 -9.98
CA VAL A 82 0.26 -8.12 -8.76
C VAL A 82 1.47 -8.67 -7.99
N LEU A 83 1.50 -9.99 -7.78
CA LEU A 83 2.58 -10.65 -7.06
C LEU A 83 3.93 -10.41 -7.73
N LYS A 84 3.98 -10.56 -9.05
CA LYS A 84 5.19 -10.33 -9.84
C LYS A 84 5.67 -8.89 -9.71
N THR A 85 4.75 -7.92 -9.78
CA THR A 85 5.07 -6.50 -9.66
C THR A 85 5.69 -6.20 -8.30
N LEU A 86 5.11 -6.72 -7.22
CA LEU A 86 5.64 -6.49 -5.87
C LEU A 86 7.04 -7.10 -5.71
N LYS A 87 7.26 -8.29 -6.24
CA LYS A 87 8.57 -8.95 -6.17
C LYS A 87 9.63 -8.25 -7.02
N GLN A 88 9.23 -7.53 -8.06
CA GLN A 88 10.15 -6.70 -8.85
C GLN A 88 10.55 -5.43 -8.09
N ILE A 89 9.62 -4.86 -7.31
CA ILE A 89 9.89 -3.65 -6.50
C ILE A 89 10.75 -4.00 -5.28
N TYR A 90 10.45 -5.11 -4.62
CA TYR A 90 11.09 -5.49 -3.36
C TYR A 90 11.80 -6.84 -3.50
N PRO A 91 13.15 -6.87 -3.49
CA PRO A 91 13.90 -8.13 -3.50
C PRO A 91 13.72 -8.89 -2.17
N PRO A 92 14.08 -10.21 -2.14
CA PRO A 92 13.87 -11.04 -0.95
C PRO A 92 14.40 -10.48 0.36
N GLU A 93 15.56 -9.80 0.33
CA GLU A 93 16.14 -9.21 1.55
C GLU A 93 15.28 -8.07 2.10
N LYS A 94 14.51 -7.39 1.26
CA LYS A 94 13.57 -6.35 1.70
C LYS A 94 12.26 -6.98 2.16
N GLU A 95 11.80 -8.01 1.47
CA GLU A 95 10.61 -8.76 1.86
C GLU A 95 10.77 -9.33 3.28
N SER A 96 11.98 -9.72 3.67
CA SER A 96 12.26 -10.25 5.00
C SER A 96 12.00 -9.27 6.14
N LEU A 97 11.85 -7.98 5.83
CA LEU A 97 11.46 -6.97 6.82
C LEU A 97 9.99 -7.08 7.22
N GLY A 98 9.24 -7.92 6.53
CA GLY A 98 7.80 -8.08 6.70
C GLY A 98 7.03 -7.34 5.63
N VAL A 99 5.87 -7.87 5.31
CA VAL A 99 4.96 -7.29 4.31
C VAL A 99 3.83 -6.59 5.04
N ILE A 100 3.68 -5.29 4.80
CA ILE A 100 2.73 -4.46 5.49
C ILE A 100 1.62 -4.04 4.51
N VAL A 101 0.39 -4.35 4.88
CA VAL A 101 -0.79 -3.95 4.12
C VAL A 101 -1.40 -2.75 4.84
N ILE A 102 -1.46 -1.61 4.16
CA ILE A 102 -2.06 -0.40 4.68
C ILE A 102 -3.40 -0.22 3.97
N GLU A 103 -4.48 -0.45 4.67
CA GLU A 103 -5.82 -0.24 4.14
C GLU A 103 -6.20 1.21 4.36
N VAL A 104 -6.55 1.90 3.28
CA VAL A 104 -6.82 3.33 3.30
C VAL A 104 -8.26 3.63 2.89
N GLN A 105 -8.75 4.78 3.35
CA GLN A 105 -10.06 5.27 2.98
C GLN A 105 -10.01 6.79 2.81
N PRO A 106 -10.94 7.38 2.03
CA PRO A 106 -10.99 8.83 1.87
C PRO A 106 -11.20 9.53 3.21
N VAL A 107 -10.61 10.72 3.33
CA VAL A 107 -10.94 11.62 4.44
C VAL A 107 -12.32 12.19 4.15
N GLU A 108 -13.26 11.98 5.05
CA GLU A 108 -14.60 12.54 4.92
C GLU A 108 -14.58 14.01 5.32
N SER A 109 -15.24 14.81 4.52
CA SER A 109 -15.41 16.25 4.78
C SER A 109 -16.68 16.51 5.60
#